data_0226981564e4ceaacb8611248634b9f6
#
_entry.id   0226981564e4ceaacb8611248634b9f6
#
_cell.length_a   1.000
_cell.length_b   1.000
_cell.length_c   1.000
_cell.angle_alpha   90.00
_cell.angle_beta   90.00
_cell.angle_gamma   90.00
#
_symmetry.space_group_name_H-M   'P 1'
#
loop_
_entity.id
_entity.type
_entity.pdbx_description
1 polymer ?
#
loop_
_entity_poly.entity_id
_entity_poly.type
_entity_poly.pdbx_seq_one_letter_code
_entity_poly.pdbx_strand_id
1 'polypeptide(L)'
;MPLFRFFLLFASIITSVHSQVEVPAVTYPLTDNVKKYCDTLAVKFTDYKWGDVNCENYSWNHVRNSNMGTPLIWTVFGDETSLKAQENTTLVLCGVHGDEITPVKFCWDLLNEFRKNHTFQDKLIVIVPLVAPDSFFIPKPTRTNGRGVDVNRNFPTADWRADAIKLWKRNLKSDKRKFPGHSSASEQETIFQMNLILRYKPNKVISVHAPLTLLDYDGPSLRAEAGKNASKLLEQMSEKASGYKVSNYPIFPGSLGNWAGKEKHIPTYTLELPNSNPAETEKFWILFKDAVIFAVDHKMKPTVD
;
A
#
# COMPACT_ATOMS: atom_id res chain seq x y z
N MET A 1 19.75 -79.14 10.60
CA MET A 1 18.57 -78.24 10.39
C MET A 1 18.65 -77.11 11.41
N PRO A 2 18.96 -75.87 11.05
CA PRO A 2 18.93 -74.77 11.98
C PRO A 2 17.59 -74.02 11.87
N LEU A 3 16.98 -73.74 13.02
CA LEU A 3 15.80 -72.93 13.20
C LEU A 3 16.13 -71.44 12.97
N PHE A 4 15.47 -70.82 12.03
CA PHE A 4 15.43 -69.36 11.88
C PHE A 4 14.40 -68.77 12.83
N ARG A 5 14.82 -67.95 13.78
CA ARG A 5 13.95 -67.09 14.58
C ARG A 5 13.75 -65.75 13.88
N PHE A 6 12.51 -65.46 13.45
CA PHE A 6 12.12 -64.13 13.00
C PHE A 6 11.89 -63.24 14.22
N PHE A 7 12.67 -62.14 14.29
CA PHE A 7 12.36 -61.02 15.21
C PHE A 7 11.53 -59.99 14.44
N LEU A 8 10.30 -59.82 14.88
CA LEU A 8 9.40 -58.73 14.46
C LEU A 8 9.74 -57.48 15.29
N LEU A 9 10.34 -56.47 14.65
CA LEU A 9 10.52 -55.13 15.23
C LEU A 9 9.22 -54.37 15.04
N PHE A 10 8.52 -54.11 16.13
CA PHE A 10 7.42 -53.11 16.16
C PHE A 10 8.03 -51.72 16.26
N ALA A 11 7.98 -50.92 15.18
CA ALA A 11 8.27 -49.50 15.21
C ALA A 11 7.05 -48.76 15.69
N SER A 12 7.08 -48.26 16.94
CA SER A 12 6.05 -47.34 17.44
C SER A 12 6.23 -45.97 16.83
N ILE A 13 5.30 -45.58 15.96
CA ILE A 13 5.22 -44.21 15.41
C ILE A 13 4.60 -43.34 16.52
N ILE A 14 5.42 -42.54 17.17
CA ILE A 14 4.99 -41.47 18.07
C ILE A 14 4.58 -40.27 17.20
N THR A 15 3.31 -40.11 16.94
CA THR A 15 2.77 -38.89 16.36
C THR A 15 2.70 -37.81 17.44
N SER A 16 3.64 -36.87 17.45
CA SER A 16 3.55 -35.69 18.28
C SER A 16 2.45 -34.78 17.75
N VAL A 17 1.32 -34.75 18.40
CA VAL A 17 0.27 -33.74 18.20
C VAL A 17 0.78 -32.44 18.79
N HIS A 18 1.30 -31.55 17.95
CA HIS A 18 1.54 -30.16 18.33
C HIS A 18 0.16 -29.48 18.41
N SER A 19 -0.40 -29.36 19.61
CA SER A 19 -1.51 -28.45 19.85
C SER A 19 -0.99 -27.03 19.62
N GLN A 20 -1.38 -26.41 18.52
CA GLN A 20 -1.21 -24.97 18.36
C GLN A 20 -2.09 -24.30 19.42
N VAL A 21 -1.45 -23.66 20.40
CA VAL A 21 -2.14 -22.78 21.34
C VAL A 21 -2.62 -21.59 20.50
N GLU A 22 -3.91 -21.54 20.20
CA GLU A 22 -4.53 -20.35 19.60
C GLU A 22 -4.39 -19.20 20.59
N VAL A 23 -3.48 -18.28 20.29
CA VAL A 23 -3.40 -17.01 21.02
C VAL A 23 -4.70 -16.26 20.74
N PRO A 24 -5.48 -15.84 21.75
CA PRO A 24 -6.71 -15.10 21.53
C PRO A 24 -6.45 -13.91 20.62
N ALA A 25 -7.27 -13.76 19.59
CA ALA A 25 -7.13 -12.63 18.66
C ALA A 25 -7.36 -11.32 19.43
N VAL A 26 -6.34 -10.48 19.50
CA VAL A 26 -6.48 -9.13 20.06
C VAL A 26 -7.44 -8.35 19.18
N THR A 27 -8.50 -7.80 19.78
CA THR A 27 -9.45 -6.91 19.12
C THR A 27 -9.30 -5.49 19.67
N TYR A 28 -9.51 -4.51 18.80
CA TYR A 28 -9.39 -3.09 19.13
C TYR A 28 -10.77 -2.42 19.05
N PRO A 29 -11.14 -1.57 20.03
CA PRO A 29 -12.40 -0.84 19.96
C PRO A 29 -12.38 0.14 18.78
N LEU A 30 -13.47 0.16 18.02
CA LEU A 30 -13.66 1.07 16.90
C LEU A 30 -14.39 2.33 17.38
N THR A 31 -13.94 3.51 16.97
CA THR A 31 -14.75 4.73 17.09
C THR A 31 -15.94 4.65 16.16
N ASP A 32 -17.02 5.41 16.44
CA ASP A 32 -18.24 5.39 15.61
C ASP A 32 -17.95 5.71 14.14
N ASN A 33 -17.04 6.66 13.88
CA ASN A 33 -16.65 7.02 12.53
C ASN A 33 -15.94 5.87 11.80
N VAL A 34 -15.00 5.21 12.48
CA VAL A 34 -14.27 4.06 11.90
C VAL A 34 -15.22 2.89 11.72
N LYS A 35 -16.14 2.66 12.68
CA LYS A 35 -17.17 1.61 12.56
C LYS A 35 -18.03 1.83 11.31
N LYS A 36 -18.55 3.04 11.11
CA LYS A 36 -19.35 3.39 9.91
C LYS A 36 -18.58 3.19 8.61
N TYR A 37 -17.29 3.55 8.59
CA TYR A 37 -16.41 3.28 7.45
C TYR A 37 -16.30 1.78 7.18
N CYS A 38 -16.07 0.98 8.22
CA CYS A 38 -15.93 -0.47 8.12
C CYS A 38 -17.22 -1.15 7.65
N ASP A 39 -18.37 -0.71 8.17
CA ASP A 39 -19.69 -1.19 7.73
C ASP A 39 -19.90 -0.92 6.22
N THR A 40 -19.49 0.27 5.74
CA THR A 40 -19.56 0.61 4.31
C THR A 40 -18.59 -0.22 3.47
N LEU A 41 -17.38 -0.44 3.98
CA LEU A 41 -16.39 -1.28 3.31
C LEU A 41 -16.85 -2.74 3.22
N ALA A 42 -17.50 -3.27 4.27
CA ALA A 42 -18.04 -4.62 4.29
C ALA A 42 -19.09 -4.85 3.19
N VAL A 43 -19.92 -3.85 2.88
CA VAL A 43 -20.85 -3.90 1.73
C VAL A 43 -20.07 -4.11 0.43
N LYS A 44 -19.00 -3.33 0.20
CA LYS A 44 -18.16 -3.47 -1.01
C LYS A 44 -17.47 -4.84 -1.08
N PHE A 45 -17.00 -5.36 0.06
CA PHE A 45 -16.39 -6.69 0.11
C PHE A 45 -17.40 -7.77 -0.24
N THR A 46 -18.64 -7.65 0.23
CA THR A 46 -19.74 -8.55 -0.13
C THR A 46 -20.04 -8.48 -1.64
N ASP A 47 -20.17 -7.26 -2.20
CA ASP A 47 -20.44 -7.02 -3.62
C ASP A 47 -19.35 -7.66 -4.52
N TYR A 48 -18.09 -7.57 -4.09
CA TYR A 48 -16.93 -8.10 -4.83
C TYR A 48 -16.58 -9.55 -4.46
N LYS A 49 -17.28 -10.18 -3.51
CA LYS A 49 -17.03 -11.54 -3.01
C LYS A 49 -15.62 -11.71 -2.41
N TRP A 50 -15.17 -10.74 -1.67
CA TRP A 50 -13.82 -10.70 -1.08
C TRP A 50 -13.72 -11.27 0.33
N GLY A 51 -14.81 -11.79 0.88
CA GLY A 51 -14.90 -12.26 2.27
C GLY A 51 -15.18 -11.15 3.27
N ASP A 52 -14.82 -11.37 4.52
CA ASP A 52 -15.19 -10.48 5.62
C ASP A 52 -14.16 -9.34 5.83
N VAL A 53 -14.68 -8.21 6.30
CA VAL A 53 -13.89 -7.09 6.79
C VAL A 53 -13.91 -7.13 8.31
N ASN A 54 -12.80 -7.52 8.92
CA ASN A 54 -12.66 -7.60 10.37
C ASN A 54 -11.83 -6.42 10.88
N CYS A 55 -12.44 -5.22 10.85
CA CYS A 55 -11.76 -3.98 11.23
C CYS A 55 -11.26 -3.97 12.67
N GLU A 56 -11.95 -4.64 13.59
CA GLU A 56 -11.58 -4.81 14.99
C GLU A 56 -10.25 -5.53 15.19
N ASN A 57 -9.75 -6.17 14.17
CA ASN A 57 -8.44 -6.81 14.19
C ASN A 57 -7.26 -5.81 14.14
N TYR A 58 -7.53 -4.53 13.93
CA TYR A 58 -6.50 -3.51 13.73
C TYR A 58 -6.73 -2.28 14.60
N SER A 59 -5.63 -1.69 15.12
CA SER A 59 -5.67 -0.38 15.77
C SER A 59 -5.68 0.71 14.70
N TRP A 60 -6.84 1.32 14.48
CA TRP A 60 -6.99 2.38 13.48
C TRP A 60 -6.70 3.75 14.05
N ASN A 61 -5.93 4.52 13.30
CA ASN A 61 -5.75 5.94 13.50
C ASN A 61 -6.69 6.72 12.57
N HIS A 62 -7.26 7.81 13.10
CA HIS A 62 -8.14 8.71 12.36
C HIS A 62 -8.03 10.12 12.92
N VAL A 63 -7.67 11.09 12.10
CA VAL A 63 -7.57 12.52 12.50
C VAL A 63 -8.19 13.45 11.45
N ARG A 64 -8.64 12.93 10.31
CA ARG A 64 -9.13 13.72 9.19
C ARG A 64 -10.19 12.95 8.40
N ASN A 65 -11.16 13.69 7.90
CA ASN A 65 -12.15 13.17 6.97
C ASN A 65 -11.84 13.65 5.54
N SER A 66 -12.34 12.90 4.56
CA SER A 66 -12.46 13.33 3.17
C SER A 66 -13.38 14.54 3.04
N ASN A 67 -13.48 15.10 1.84
CA ASN A 67 -14.38 16.23 1.58
C ASN A 67 -15.86 15.88 1.74
N MET A 68 -16.26 14.61 1.62
CA MET A 68 -17.63 14.13 1.82
C MET A 68 -17.88 13.61 3.25
N GLY A 69 -16.90 13.76 4.15
CA GLY A 69 -17.02 13.39 5.55
C GLY A 69 -16.62 11.95 5.88
N THR A 70 -16.12 11.18 4.93
CA THR A 70 -15.64 9.81 5.17
C THR A 70 -14.29 9.83 5.89
N PRO A 71 -14.08 9.03 6.97
CA PRO A 71 -12.81 8.98 7.66
C PRO A 71 -11.66 8.54 6.75
N LEU A 72 -10.52 9.21 6.86
CA LEU A 72 -9.25 8.80 6.28
C LEU A 72 -8.46 8.08 7.37
N ILE A 73 -8.36 6.76 7.23
CA ILE A 73 -7.82 5.90 8.28
C ILE A 73 -6.51 5.23 7.87
N TRP A 74 -5.68 4.94 8.85
CA TRP A 74 -4.47 4.14 8.67
C TRP A 74 -4.20 3.30 9.92
N THR A 75 -3.39 2.28 9.76
CA THR A 75 -2.85 1.49 10.88
C THR A 75 -1.34 1.42 10.81
N VAL A 76 -0.72 1.11 11.95
CA VAL A 76 0.73 1.00 12.09
C VAL A 76 1.07 -0.36 12.68
N PHE A 77 2.01 -1.04 12.07
CA PHE A 77 2.66 -2.22 12.64
C PHE A 77 4.08 -1.84 13.08
N GLY A 78 4.44 -2.29 14.27
CA GLY A 78 5.71 -1.96 14.92
C GLY A 78 5.55 -0.97 16.06
N ASP A 79 6.65 -0.72 16.77
CA ASP A 79 6.69 0.19 17.91
C ASP A 79 7.07 1.61 17.44
N GLU A 80 6.11 2.52 17.44
CA GLU A 80 6.31 3.94 17.04
C GLU A 80 7.32 4.68 17.94
N THR A 81 7.61 4.18 19.13
CA THR A 81 8.58 4.78 20.06
C THR A 81 10.01 4.27 19.84
N SER A 82 10.19 3.18 19.15
CA SER A 82 11.47 2.57 18.85
C SER A 82 12.23 3.34 17.77
N LEU A 83 13.34 3.99 18.14
CA LEU A 83 14.23 4.66 17.16
C LEU A 83 14.74 3.70 16.10
N LYS A 84 15.04 2.44 16.48
CA LYS A 84 15.48 1.41 15.55
C LYS A 84 14.41 1.09 14.51
N ALA A 85 13.14 1.00 14.93
CA ALA A 85 12.03 0.75 14.02
C ALA A 85 11.79 1.94 13.08
N GLN A 86 11.92 3.17 13.57
CA GLN A 86 11.79 4.39 12.77
C GLN A 86 12.84 4.48 11.64
N GLU A 87 14.03 3.89 11.82
CA GLU A 87 15.06 3.81 10.78
C GLU A 87 14.68 2.90 9.59
N ASN A 88 13.62 2.10 9.69
CA ASN A 88 13.10 1.27 8.61
C ASN A 88 11.58 1.43 8.50
N THR A 89 11.14 2.64 8.21
CA THR A 89 9.72 2.96 8.05
C THR A 89 9.30 2.84 6.58
N THR A 90 8.25 2.07 6.33
CA THR A 90 7.60 1.96 5.03
C THR A 90 6.17 2.50 5.11
N LEU A 91 5.81 3.40 4.20
CA LEU A 91 4.43 3.83 4.01
C LEU A 91 3.84 3.11 2.80
N VAL A 92 2.73 2.40 3.00
CA VAL A 92 1.99 1.71 1.93
C VAL A 92 0.66 2.43 1.71
N LEU A 93 0.41 2.84 0.47
CA LEU A 93 -0.79 3.58 0.05
C LEU A 93 -1.55 2.77 -0.99
N CYS A 94 -2.83 2.48 -0.73
CA CYS A 94 -3.71 1.83 -1.69
C CYS A 94 -5.00 2.63 -1.90
N GLY A 95 -5.71 2.35 -2.98
CA GLY A 95 -6.97 3.02 -3.28
C GLY A 95 -6.84 4.54 -3.40
N VAL A 96 -5.73 5.00 -3.98
CA VAL A 96 -5.49 6.42 -4.31
C VAL A 96 -6.54 6.92 -5.31
N HIS A 97 -6.98 6.02 -6.19
CA HIS A 97 -8.08 6.24 -7.12
C HIS A 97 -9.17 5.19 -6.84
N GLY A 98 -10.43 5.62 -6.73
CA GLY A 98 -11.51 4.71 -6.32
C GLY A 98 -11.86 3.65 -7.37
N ASP A 99 -11.65 3.91 -8.66
CA ASP A 99 -11.91 2.95 -9.74
C ASP A 99 -10.77 1.94 -9.96
N GLU A 100 -9.67 2.10 -9.27
CA GLU A 100 -8.60 1.12 -9.16
C GLU A 100 -8.93 0.17 -7.99
N ILE A 101 -9.83 -0.78 -8.24
CA ILE A 101 -10.48 -1.57 -7.17
C ILE A 101 -9.52 -2.57 -6.52
N THR A 102 -8.72 -3.26 -7.33
CA THR A 102 -7.85 -4.36 -6.87
C THR A 102 -6.77 -3.96 -5.86
N PRO A 103 -6.17 -2.75 -5.89
CA PRO A 103 -5.28 -2.26 -4.84
C PRO A 103 -5.90 -2.26 -3.43
N VAL A 104 -7.20 -1.97 -3.30
CA VAL A 104 -7.88 -1.94 -1.99
C VAL A 104 -7.87 -3.32 -1.35
N LYS A 105 -8.24 -4.35 -2.12
CA LYS A 105 -8.19 -5.74 -1.64
C LYS A 105 -6.76 -6.19 -1.35
N PHE A 106 -5.81 -5.84 -2.23
CA PHE A 106 -4.41 -6.17 -2.03
C PHE A 106 -3.86 -5.64 -0.70
N CYS A 107 -4.15 -4.37 -0.37
CA CYS A 107 -3.76 -3.82 0.93
C CYS A 107 -4.47 -4.49 2.10
N TRP A 108 -5.72 -4.90 1.93
CA TRP A 108 -6.43 -5.63 2.98
C TRP A 108 -5.83 -7.01 3.23
N ASP A 109 -5.42 -7.70 2.17
CA ASP A 109 -4.69 -8.97 2.29
C ASP A 109 -3.32 -8.77 2.95
N LEU A 110 -2.64 -7.65 2.64
CA LEU A 110 -1.37 -7.27 3.28
C LEU A 110 -1.53 -7.01 4.79
N LEU A 111 -2.62 -6.35 5.19
CA LEU A 111 -2.98 -6.17 6.61
C LEU A 111 -3.16 -7.52 7.32
N ASN A 112 -3.91 -8.44 6.69
CA ASN A 112 -4.14 -9.78 7.22
C ASN A 112 -2.85 -10.58 7.33
N GLU A 113 -1.97 -10.48 6.34
CA GLU A 113 -0.68 -11.16 6.31
C GLU A 113 0.23 -10.67 7.43
N PHE A 114 0.39 -9.35 7.57
CA PHE A 114 1.23 -8.77 8.62
C PHE A 114 0.71 -9.09 10.02
N ARG A 115 -0.60 -9.09 10.23
CA ARG A 115 -1.18 -9.46 11.52
C ARG A 115 -0.83 -10.89 11.93
N LYS A 116 -0.72 -11.82 10.99
CA LYS A 116 -0.56 -13.26 11.27
C LYS A 116 0.90 -13.68 11.37
N ASN A 117 1.76 -13.16 10.50
CA ASN A 117 3.00 -13.86 10.14
C ASN A 117 4.28 -13.05 10.34
N HIS A 118 4.21 -11.81 10.85
CA HIS A 118 5.39 -10.94 10.89
C HIS A 118 5.72 -10.40 12.26
N THR A 119 7.02 -10.25 12.52
CA THR A 119 7.57 -9.53 13.67
C THR A 119 8.03 -8.14 13.25
N PHE A 120 7.78 -7.13 14.10
CA PHE A 120 8.02 -5.72 13.77
C PHE A 120 8.99 -5.05 14.75
N GLN A 121 9.99 -5.79 15.27
CA GLN A 121 10.91 -5.28 16.28
C GLN A 121 11.83 -4.15 15.78
N ASP A 122 12.10 -4.10 14.48
CA ASP A 122 13.09 -3.19 13.87
C ASP A 122 12.55 -2.45 12.64
N LYS A 123 11.23 -2.34 12.51
CA LYS A 123 10.58 -1.64 11.39
C LYS A 123 9.24 -1.08 11.79
N LEU A 124 8.82 -0.01 11.09
CA LEU A 124 7.47 0.51 11.11
C LEU A 124 6.83 0.34 9.73
N ILE A 125 5.59 -0.12 9.72
CA ILE A 125 4.81 -0.21 8.50
C ILE A 125 3.53 0.56 8.71
N VAL A 126 3.38 1.64 7.98
CA VAL A 126 2.19 2.50 7.98
C VAL A 126 1.36 2.14 6.76
N ILE A 127 0.13 1.68 6.95
CA ILE A 127 -0.73 1.23 5.85
C ILE A 127 -2.01 2.04 5.79
N VAL A 128 -2.26 2.61 4.62
CA VAL A 128 -3.54 3.23 4.23
C VAL A 128 -4.22 2.32 3.23
N PRO A 129 -5.25 1.55 3.61
CA PRO A 129 -5.88 0.60 2.71
C PRO A 129 -6.75 1.27 1.63
N LEU A 130 -7.19 2.51 1.87
CA LEU A 130 -8.04 3.26 0.93
C LEU A 130 -7.86 4.76 1.14
N VAL A 131 -7.10 5.40 0.26
CA VAL A 131 -6.81 6.84 0.31
C VAL A 131 -8.03 7.67 -0.11
N ALA A 132 -8.77 7.25 -1.16
CA ALA A 132 -9.90 7.99 -1.71
C ALA A 132 -11.24 7.25 -1.47
N PRO A 133 -11.76 7.19 -0.22
CA PRO A 133 -12.94 6.41 0.09
C PRO A 133 -14.22 6.92 -0.57
N ASP A 134 -14.39 8.23 -0.72
CA ASP A 134 -15.58 8.82 -1.33
C ASP A 134 -15.81 8.32 -2.76
N SER A 135 -14.73 8.15 -3.51
CA SER A 135 -14.79 7.68 -4.91
C SER A 135 -14.87 6.16 -5.05
N PHE A 136 -14.48 5.42 -4.03
CA PHE A 136 -14.58 3.97 -4.01
C PHE A 136 -15.96 3.48 -3.52
N PHE A 137 -16.54 4.16 -2.52
CA PHE A 137 -17.78 3.72 -1.87
C PHE A 137 -19.05 3.95 -2.71
N ILE A 138 -18.99 4.80 -3.73
CA ILE A 138 -20.13 5.00 -4.64
C ILE A 138 -20.41 3.76 -5.48
N PRO A 139 -21.65 3.60 -6.01
CA PRO A 139 -22.04 2.44 -6.80
C PRO A 139 -21.14 2.19 -8.02
N LYS A 140 -20.73 3.25 -8.71
CA LYS A 140 -19.78 3.21 -9.84
C LYS A 140 -18.52 3.97 -9.43
N PRO A 141 -17.48 3.30 -8.93
CA PRO A 141 -16.26 3.95 -8.50
C PRO A 141 -15.63 4.83 -9.57
N THR A 142 -14.98 5.91 -9.14
CA THR A 142 -14.35 6.88 -10.05
C THR A 142 -12.89 7.10 -9.68
N ARG A 143 -12.07 7.56 -10.65
CA ARG A 143 -10.67 7.89 -10.41
C ARG A 143 -10.51 9.08 -9.46
N THR A 144 -11.27 10.14 -9.72
CA THR A 144 -11.20 11.38 -8.95
C THR A 144 -11.91 11.24 -7.61
N ASN A 145 -11.50 12.02 -6.61
CA ASN A 145 -12.16 12.07 -5.31
C ASN A 145 -13.60 12.64 -5.39
N GLY A 146 -14.29 12.80 -4.26
CA GLY A 146 -15.65 13.32 -4.17
C GLY A 146 -15.84 14.72 -4.75
N ARG A 147 -14.77 15.50 -4.97
CA ARG A 147 -14.79 16.83 -5.61
C ARG A 147 -14.39 16.82 -7.08
N GLY A 148 -14.17 15.64 -7.67
CA GLY A 148 -13.76 15.52 -9.07
C GLY A 148 -12.30 15.83 -9.32
N VAL A 149 -11.42 15.77 -8.31
CA VAL A 149 -9.97 16.02 -8.41
C VAL A 149 -9.20 14.70 -8.40
N ASP A 150 -8.21 14.57 -9.29
CA ASP A 150 -7.21 13.51 -9.24
C ASP A 150 -6.23 13.81 -8.11
N VAL A 151 -6.35 13.09 -6.99
CA VAL A 151 -5.53 13.33 -5.80
C VAL A 151 -4.04 13.08 -6.04
N ASN A 152 -3.70 12.27 -7.05
CA ASN A 152 -2.32 12.04 -7.49
C ASN A 152 -1.87 13.04 -8.59
N ARG A 153 -2.55 14.20 -8.68
CA ARG A 153 -2.16 15.38 -9.46
C ARG A 153 -2.27 16.65 -8.62
N ASN A 154 -2.54 16.51 -7.32
CA ASN A 154 -2.85 17.64 -6.44
C ASN A 154 -1.75 17.96 -5.43
N PHE A 155 -0.61 17.25 -5.42
CA PHE A 155 0.52 17.54 -4.54
C PHE A 155 1.17 18.88 -4.89
N PRO A 156 1.69 19.65 -3.89
CA PRO A 156 2.29 20.96 -4.09
C PRO A 156 3.74 20.84 -4.60
N THR A 157 3.91 20.28 -5.79
CA THR A 157 5.22 20.24 -6.47
C THR A 157 5.60 21.59 -6.99
N ALA A 158 6.91 21.87 -7.11
CA ALA A 158 7.43 23.16 -7.54
C ALA A 158 6.90 23.60 -8.94
N ASP A 159 6.67 22.63 -9.82
CA ASP A 159 6.12 22.82 -11.16
C ASP A 159 4.59 22.90 -11.21
N TRP A 160 3.90 22.58 -10.12
CA TRP A 160 2.43 22.49 -10.12
C TRP A 160 1.74 23.76 -10.60
N ARG A 161 2.16 24.91 -10.03
CA ARG A 161 1.54 26.22 -10.35
C ARG A 161 1.72 26.62 -11.80
N ALA A 162 2.88 26.32 -12.37
CA ALA A 162 3.20 26.69 -13.76
C ALA A 162 2.59 25.73 -14.77
N ASP A 163 2.55 24.44 -14.46
CA ASP A 163 2.38 23.41 -15.48
C ASP A 163 1.16 22.50 -15.28
N ALA A 164 0.66 22.26 -14.07
CA ALA A 164 -0.39 21.26 -13.85
C ALA A 164 -1.68 21.55 -14.66
N ILE A 165 -2.24 22.75 -14.55
CA ILE A 165 -3.43 23.16 -15.31
C ILE A 165 -3.16 23.27 -16.81
N LYS A 166 -1.98 23.75 -17.18
CA LYS A 166 -1.57 23.88 -18.59
C LYS A 166 -1.45 22.49 -19.25
N LEU A 167 -0.77 21.57 -18.58
CA LEU A 167 -0.65 20.18 -19.02
C LEU A 167 -2.03 19.53 -19.15
N TRP A 168 -2.88 19.68 -18.12
CA TRP A 168 -4.23 19.14 -18.15
C TRP A 168 -5.04 19.66 -19.34
N LYS A 169 -5.05 20.97 -19.58
CA LYS A 169 -5.79 21.57 -20.70
C LYS A 169 -5.23 21.16 -22.07
N ARG A 170 -3.91 21.26 -22.26
CA ARG A 170 -3.27 21.11 -23.57
C ARG A 170 -3.01 19.66 -23.94
N ASN A 171 -2.35 18.91 -23.06
CA ASN A 171 -1.88 17.57 -23.36
C ASN A 171 -2.91 16.50 -23.01
N LEU A 172 -3.68 16.71 -21.95
CA LEU A 172 -4.71 15.78 -21.48
C LEU A 172 -6.13 16.18 -21.93
N LYS A 173 -6.25 17.19 -22.82
CA LYS A 173 -7.52 17.61 -23.43
C LYS A 173 -8.63 17.89 -22.43
N SER A 174 -8.28 18.41 -21.25
CA SER A 174 -9.20 18.65 -20.12
C SER A 174 -9.95 17.37 -19.67
N ASP A 175 -9.30 16.22 -19.75
CA ASP A 175 -9.86 14.96 -19.24
C ASP A 175 -10.20 15.08 -17.75
N LYS A 176 -11.50 15.01 -17.44
CA LYS A 176 -12.03 15.18 -16.07
C LYS A 176 -11.42 14.16 -15.10
N ARG A 177 -11.03 12.98 -15.58
CA ARG A 177 -10.37 11.95 -14.76
C ARG A 177 -8.98 12.36 -14.24
N LYS A 178 -8.36 13.37 -14.85
CA LYS A 178 -7.00 13.83 -14.54
C LYS A 178 -6.95 15.29 -14.10
N PHE A 179 -8.08 15.81 -13.63
CA PHE A 179 -8.16 17.20 -13.17
C PHE A 179 -7.31 17.39 -11.90
N PRO A 180 -6.31 18.28 -11.90
CA PRO A 180 -5.38 18.44 -10.79
C PRO A 180 -5.91 19.29 -9.63
N GLY A 181 -7.16 19.78 -9.73
CA GLY A 181 -7.72 20.75 -8.79
C GLY A 181 -7.47 22.19 -9.23
N HIS A 182 -8.07 23.14 -8.53
CA HIS A 182 -7.88 24.58 -8.77
C HIS A 182 -6.64 25.16 -8.08
N SER A 183 -6.20 24.49 -7.01
CA SER A 183 -4.95 24.77 -6.30
C SER A 183 -4.29 23.46 -5.85
N SER A 184 -2.97 23.47 -5.69
CA SER A 184 -2.26 22.34 -5.10
C SER A 184 -2.64 22.16 -3.63
N ALA A 185 -2.56 20.93 -3.12
CA ALA A 185 -2.91 20.56 -1.76
C ALA A 185 -4.31 21.08 -1.33
N SER A 186 -5.27 21.12 -2.26
CA SER A 186 -6.65 21.51 -1.99
C SER A 186 -7.49 20.35 -1.46
N GLU A 187 -7.07 19.11 -1.70
CA GLU A 187 -7.84 17.92 -1.41
C GLU A 187 -7.40 17.26 -0.09
N GLN A 188 -8.40 16.84 0.71
CA GLN A 188 -8.15 16.26 2.02
C GLN A 188 -7.33 14.97 1.92
N GLU A 189 -7.57 14.18 0.89
CA GLU A 189 -6.86 12.95 0.61
C GLU A 189 -5.38 13.20 0.25
N THR A 190 -5.09 14.27 -0.47
CA THR A 190 -3.70 14.69 -0.76
C THR A 190 -3.00 15.16 0.51
N ILE A 191 -3.65 16.05 1.29
CA ILE A 191 -3.11 16.54 2.57
C ILE A 191 -2.90 15.39 3.55
N PHE A 192 -3.79 14.41 3.56
CA PHE A 192 -3.66 13.21 4.39
C PHE A 192 -2.37 12.43 4.07
N GLN A 193 -2.12 12.13 2.81
CA GLN A 193 -0.89 11.46 2.38
C GLN A 193 0.36 12.27 2.76
N MET A 194 0.33 13.59 2.53
CA MET A 194 1.41 14.50 2.91
C MET A 194 1.69 14.45 4.43
N ASN A 195 0.65 14.50 5.25
CA ASN A 195 0.78 14.47 6.71
C ASN A 195 1.36 13.16 7.21
N LEU A 196 1.01 12.03 6.61
CA LEU A 196 1.61 10.73 6.95
C LEU A 196 3.10 10.71 6.61
N ILE A 197 3.49 11.22 5.46
CA ILE A 197 4.90 11.30 5.04
C ILE A 197 5.68 12.23 5.98
N LEU A 198 5.12 13.38 6.35
CA LEU A 198 5.77 14.32 7.27
C LEU A 198 5.85 13.79 8.71
N ARG A 199 4.84 13.06 9.17
CA ARG A 199 4.79 12.46 10.51
C ARG A 199 5.77 11.30 10.64
N TYR A 200 5.69 10.34 9.74
CA TYR A 200 6.43 9.07 9.85
C TYR A 200 7.80 9.09 9.17
N LYS A 201 8.09 10.10 8.35
CA LYS A 201 9.35 10.27 7.61
C LYS A 201 9.83 8.95 7.00
N PRO A 202 8.99 8.29 6.17
CA PRO A 202 9.28 6.96 5.70
C PRO A 202 10.57 6.92 4.88
N ASN A 203 11.33 5.83 5.02
CA ASN A 203 12.52 5.57 4.20
C ASN A 203 12.17 5.15 2.79
N LYS A 204 10.92 4.72 2.59
CA LYS A 204 10.33 4.38 1.30
C LYS A 204 8.81 4.44 1.33
N VAL A 205 8.23 4.74 0.19
CA VAL A 205 6.78 4.69 -0.04
C VAL A 205 6.49 3.63 -1.09
N ILE A 206 5.45 2.83 -0.88
CA ILE A 206 4.91 1.89 -1.87
C ILE A 206 3.48 2.32 -2.15
N SER A 207 3.21 2.74 -3.39
CA SER A 207 1.86 3.11 -3.84
C SER A 207 1.35 2.06 -4.80
N VAL A 208 0.22 1.42 -4.42
CA VAL A 208 -0.37 0.34 -5.21
C VAL A 208 -1.52 0.89 -6.04
N HIS A 209 -1.43 0.72 -7.34
CA HIS A 209 -2.34 1.19 -8.37
C HIS A 209 -2.78 0.07 -9.31
N ALA A 210 -3.64 0.39 -10.30
CA ALA A 210 -4.02 -0.42 -11.46
C ALA A 210 -4.47 0.53 -12.59
N PRO A 211 -4.36 0.18 -13.89
CA PRO A 211 -4.08 -1.13 -14.47
C PRO A 211 -2.84 -1.17 -15.38
N LEU A 212 -1.78 -0.42 -15.12
CA LEU A 212 -0.69 -0.21 -16.09
C LEU A 212 0.30 -1.38 -16.23
N THR A 213 0.21 -2.41 -15.39
CA THR A 213 1.03 -3.64 -15.52
C THR A 213 2.53 -3.34 -15.48
N LEU A 214 3.00 -2.61 -14.46
CA LEU A 214 4.42 -2.27 -14.30
C LEU A 214 4.80 -2.02 -12.84
N LEU A 215 6.10 -2.07 -12.59
CA LEU A 215 6.77 -1.49 -11.42
C LEU A 215 7.51 -0.23 -11.86
N ASP A 216 7.38 0.83 -11.10
CA ASP A 216 8.04 2.11 -11.36
C ASP A 216 8.71 2.66 -10.09
N TYR A 217 9.67 3.54 -10.29
CA TYR A 217 10.42 4.17 -9.22
C TYR A 217 10.58 5.67 -9.48
N ASP A 218 10.15 6.46 -8.51
CA ASP A 218 10.44 7.88 -8.41
C ASP A 218 11.29 8.13 -7.17
N GLY A 219 12.37 8.89 -7.30
CA GLY A 219 13.23 9.12 -6.12
C GLY A 219 14.55 9.79 -6.44
N PRO A 220 15.55 9.62 -5.57
CA PRO A 220 16.91 10.08 -5.81
C PRO A 220 17.44 9.65 -7.17
N SER A 221 18.27 10.51 -7.77
CA SER A 221 18.88 10.22 -9.07
C SER A 221 19.64 8.90 -9.07
N LEU A 222 19.49 8.10 -10.12
CA LEU A 222 20.23 6.85 -10.33
C LEU A 222 21.76 7.03 -10.41
N ARG A 223 22.24 8.27 -10.49
CA ARG A 223 23.67 8.59 -10.39
C ARG A 223 24.16 8.62 -8.93
N ALA A 224 23.26 8.90 -7.99
CA ALA A 224 23.53 8.89 -6.57
C ALA A 224 23.44 7.46 -6.00
N GLU A 225 24.19 7.18 -4.94
CA GLU A 225 24.19 5.86 -4.29
C GLU A 225 22.80 5.46 -3.76
N ALA A 226 22.06 6.43 -3.20
CA ALA A 226 20.70 6.21 -2.74
C ALA A 226 19.76 5.76 -3.89
N GLY A 227 19.86 6.40 -5.06
CA GLY A 227 19.09 6.02 -6.24
C GLY A 227 19.46 4.65 -6.79
N LYS A 228 20.75 4.29 -6.79
CA LYS A 228 21.20 2.94 -7.19
C LYS A 228 20.66 1.86 -6.25
N ASN A 229 20.69 2.11 -4.93
CA ASN A 229 20.14 1.18 -3.93
C ASN A 229 18.63 1.01 -4.10
N ALA A 230 17.92 2.10 -4.37
CA ALA A 230 16.48 2.06 -4.60
C ALA A 230 16.12 1.34 -5.91
N SER A 231 16.85 1.57 -7.00
CA SER A 231 16.67 0.84 -8.26
C SER A 231 16.93 -0.66 -8.09
N LYS A 232 17.97 -1.03 -7.33
CA LYS A 232 18.23 -2.43 -7.03
C LYS A 232 17.08 -3.09 -6.27
N LEU A 233 16.47 -2.38 -5.32
CA LEU A 233 15.28 -2.89 -4.63
C LEU A 233 14.12 -3.11 -5.61
N LEU A 234 13.89 -2.18 -6.55
CA LEU A 234 12.86 -2.32 -7.59
C LEU A 234 13.08 -3.57 -8.46
N GLU A 235 14.34 -3.82 -8.88
CA GLU A 235 14.70 -5.03 -9.64
C GLU A 235 14.42 -6.29 -8.84
N GLN A 236 14.78 -6.32 -7.55
CA GLN A 236 14.48 -7.44 -6.65
C GLN A 236 12.99 -7.65 -6.42
N MET A 237 12.19 -6.57 -6.35
CA MET A 237 10.73 -6.66 -6.32
C MET A 237 10.19 -7.30 -7.61
N SER A 238 10.72 -6.90 -8.77
CA SER A 238 10.38 -7.51 -10.05
C SER A 238 10.67 -9.01 -10.08
N GLU A 239 11.86 -9.42 -9.65
CA GLU A 239 12.25 -10.84 -9.57
C GLU A 239 11.27 -11.65 -8.70
N LYS A 240 10.91 -11.11 -7.52
CA LYS A 240 9.94 -11.77 -6.63
C LYS A 240 8.52 -11.79 -7.17
N ALA A 241 8.18 -10.90 -8.07
CA ALA A 241 6.93 -10.87 -8.83
C ALA A 241 7.06 -11.55 -10.21
N SER A 242 7.85 -12.63 -10.31
CA SER A 242 8.04 -13.43 -11.52
C SER A 242 8.55 -12.64 -12.73
N GLY A 243 9.42 -11.66 -12.51
CA GLY A 243 9.97 -10.81 -13.57
C GLY A 243 8.99 -9.74 -14.07
N TYR A 244 8.13 -9.24 -13.16
CA TYR A 244 7.16 -8.20 -13.52
C TYR A 244 7.84 -6.98 -14.12
N LYS A 245 7.24 -6.42 -15.18
CA LYS A 245 7.83 -5.36 -15.98
C LYS A 245 8.26 -4.15 -15.13
N VAL A 246 9.53 -3.80 -15.15
CA VAL A 246 10.04 -2.52 -14.66
C VAL A 246 9.96 -1.49 -15.77
N SER A 247 9.44 -0.30 -15.49
CA SER A 247 9.30 0.78 -16.45
C SER A 247 9.54 2.11 -15.77
N ASN A 248 10.15 3.04 -16.48
CA ASN A 248 10.27 4.42 -16.05
C ASN A 248 9.05 5.19 -16.57
N TYR A 249 8.03 5.36 -15.71
CA TYR A 249 6.81 6.07 -16.08
C TYR A 249 7.00 7.59 -15.96
N PRO A 250 6.41 8.40 -16.84
CA PRO A 250 6.60 9.85 -16.78
C PRO A 250 6.12 10.47 -15.47
N ILE A 251 6.95 11.32 -14.88
CA ILE A 251 6.60 12.11 -13.70
C ILE A 251 5.68 13.26 -14.12
N PHE A 252 4.60 13.46 -13.36
CA PHE A 252 3.62 14.51 -13.62
C PHE A 252 3.65 15.59 -12.53
N PRO A 253 3.40 16.86 -12.86
CA PRO A 253 3.14 17.90 -11.87
C PRO A 253 2.03 17.47 -10.92
N GLY A 254 2.29 17.59 -9.62
CA GLY A 254 1.35 17.24 -8.58
C GLY A 254 1.18 15.75 -8.29
N SER A 255 2.02 14.87 -8.84
CA SER A 255 2.02 13.45 -8.46
C SER A 255 2.78 13.20 -7.16
N LEU A 256 2.44 12.09 -6.48
CA LEU A 256 3.16 11.61 -5.30
C LEU A 256 4.66 11.36 -5.63
N GLY A 257 4.94 10.71 -6.75
CA GLY A 257 6.31 10.44 -7.19
C GLY A 257 7.13 11.70 -7.42
N ASN A 258 6.51 12.77 -7.97
CA ASN A 258 7.18 14.06 -8.10
C ASN A 258 7.44 14.68 -6.70
N TRP A 259 6.42 14.77 -5.86
CA TRP A 259 6.53 15.46 -4.58
C TRP A 259 7.37 14.68 -3.55
N ALA A 260 7.08 13.41 -3.30
CA ALA A 260 7.80 12.60 -2.33
C ALA A 260 9.11 12.04 -2.92
N GLY A 261 9.05 11.49 -4.13
CA GLY A 261 10.20 10.86 -4.77
C GLY A 261 11.25 11.88 -5.20
N LYS A 262 10.91 12.74 -6.17
CA LYS A 262 11.87 13.64 -6.79
C LYS A 262 12.26 14.82 -5.89
N GLU A 263 11.28 15.50 -5.24
CA GLU A 263 11.57 16.72 -4.49
C GLU A 263 12.01 16.46 -3.05
N LYS A 264 11.49 15.41 -2.40
CA LYS A 264 11.87 15.05 -1.01
C LYS A 264 12.87 13.91 -0.93
N HIS A 265 13.29 13.38 -2.07
CA HIS A 265 14.27 12.29 -2.16
C HIS A 265 13.89 11.01 -1.38
N ILE A 266 12.59 10.77 -1.20
CA ILE A 266 12.07 9.55 -0.59
C ILE A 266 11.81 8.52 -1.69
N PRO A 267 12.51 7.37 -1.72
CA PRO A 267 12.23 6.29 -2.67
C PRO A 267 10.73 5.95 -2.70
N THR A 268 10.09 6.22 -3.81
CA THR A 268 8.65 6.00 -4.03
C THR A 268 8.47 4.97 -5.13
N TYR A 269 7.94 3.82 -4.77
CA TYR A 269 7.69 2.70 -5.67
C TYR A 269 6.22 2.68 -6.05
N THR A 270 5.93 2.58 -7.33
CA THR A 270 4.57 2.36 -7.83
C THR A 270 4.45 0.92 -8.30
N LEU A 271 3.55 0.16 -7.68
CA LEU A 271 3.12 -1.15 -8.14
C LEU A 271 1.79 -0.98 -8.86
N GLU A 272 1.81 -1.15 -10.16
CA GLU A 272 0.63 -1.12 -11.03
C GLU A 272 0.14 -2.55 -11.28
N LEU A 273 -0.92 -2.97 -10.61
CA LEU A 273 -1.55 -4.26 -10.81
C LEU A 273 -2.09 -4.40 -12.25
N PRO A 274 -2.26 -5.62 -12.78
CA PRO A 274 -2.62 -5.85 -14.19
C PRO A 274 -3.96 -5.25 -14.60
N ASN A 275 -4.95 -5.21 -13.72
CA ASN A 275 -6.28 -4.65 -13.97
C ASN A 275 -7.05 -4.39 -12.68
N SER A 276 -8.25 -3.81 -12.80
CA SER A 276 -9.17 -3.51 -11.69
C SER A 276 -10.32 -4.51 -11.57
N ASN A 277 -10.19 -5.72 -12.11
CA ASN A 277 -11.23 -6.76 -12.01
C ASN A 277 -11.23 -7.37 -10.59
N PRO A 278 -12.29 -7.18 -9.79
CA PRO A 278 -12.34 -7.67 -8.42
C PRO A 278 -12.26 -9.20 -8.29
N ALA A 279 -12.57 -9.94 -9.35
CA ALA A 279 -12.49 -11.40 -9.36
C ALA A 279 -11.04 -11.94 -9.49
N GLU A 280 -10.07 -11.08 -9.82
CA GLU A 280 -8.67 -11.49 -10.03
C GLU A 280 -7.73 -11.17 -8.86
N THR A 281 -8.26 -10.60 -7.78
CA THR A 281 -7.46 -10.14 -6.63
C THR A 281 -6.60 -11.23 -6.00
N GLU A 282 -7.09 -12.46 -5.94
CA GLU A 282 -6.32 -13.61 -5.41
C GLU A 282 -5.06 -13.88 -6.25
N LYS A 283 -5.17 -13.80 -7.59
CA LYS A 283 -4.02 -13.96 -8.48
C LYS A 283 -2.97 -12.86 -8.24
N PHE A 284 -3.43 -11.63 -8.01
CA PHE A 284 -2.52 -10.50 -7.76
C PHE A 284 -1.88 -10.61 -6.39
N TRP A 285 -2.62 -11.08 -5.38
CA TRP A 285 -2.04 -11.39 -4.07
C TRP A 285 -0.91 -12.40 -4.18
N ILE A 286 -1.17 -13.55 -4.83
CA ILE A 286 -0.14 -14.60 -5.03
C ILE A 286 1.07 -14.06 -5.78
N LEU A 287 0.89 -13.21 -6.79
CA LEU A 287 1.96 -12.71 -7.63
C LEU A 287 2.84 -11.66 -6.91
N PHE A 288 2.24 -10.77 -6.11
CA PHE A 288 2.94 -9.58 -5.63
C PHE A 288 3.24 -9.55 -4.13
N LYS A 289 2.63 -10.41 -3.31
CA LYS A 289 2.81 -10.38 -1.85
C LYS A 289 4.29 -10.45 -1.46
N ASP A 290 5.04 -11.39 -2.03
CA ASP A 290 6.45 -11.59 -1.67
C ASP A 290 7.33 -10.42 -2.10
N ALA A 291 7.00 -9.75 -3.19
CA ALA A 291 7.69 -8.55 -3.63
C ALA A 291 7.48 -7.37 -2.66
N VAL A 292 6.23 -7.16 -2.21
CA VAL A 292 5.92 -6.09 -1.27
C VAL A 292 6.45 -6.39 0.12
N ILE A 293 6.32 -7.62 0.63
CA ILE A 293 6.88 -8.03 1.92
C ILE A 293 8.40 -7.85 1.92
N PHE A 294 9.07 -8.33 0.88
CA PHE A 294 10.51 -8.14 0.72
C PHE A 294 10.90 -6.65 0.74
N ALA A 295 10.16 -5.80 0.02
CA ALA A 295 10.43 -4.36 0.01
C ALA A 295 10.23 -3.72 1.39
N VAL A 296 9.19 -4.14 2.14
CA VAL A 296 8.95 -3.69 3.52
C VAL A 296 10.09 -4.11 4.45
N ASP A 297 10.58 -5.33 4.32
CA ASP A 297 11.66 -5.87 5.14
C ASP A 297 13.03 -5.25 4.80
N HIS A 298 13.22 -4.81 3.57
CA HIS A 298 14.47 -4.23 3.10
C HIS A 298 14.78 -2.89 3.78
N LYS A 299 15.85 -2.83 4.56
CA LYS A 299 16.33 -1.58 5.17
C LYS A 299 17.06 -0.74 4.11
N MET A 300 16.54 0.44 3.81
CA MET A 300 17.22 1.38 2.92
C MET A 300 18.49 1.89 3.61
N LYS A 301 19.57 2.01 2.85
CA LYS A 301 20.76 2.69 3.37
C LYS A 301 20.46 4.17 3.56
N PRO A 302 20.95 4.81 4.65
CA PRO A 302 20.80 6.24 4.81
C PRO A 302 21.36 6.97 3.58
N THR A 303 20.66 8.00 3.12
CA THR A 303 21.23 8.97 2.17
C THR A 303 22.33 9.70 2.94
N VAL A 304 23.58 9.41 2.63
CA VAL A 304 24.70 10.27 3.06
C VAL A 304 24.67 11.44 2.06
N ASP A 305 24.21 12.59 2.56
CA ASP A 305 24.28 13.86 1.83
C ASP A 305 25.73 14.29 1.60
#